data_5738323efb781e5796fbda515b569cb4
#
_entry.id   5738323efb781e5796fbda515b569cb4
#
_cell.length_a   1.000
_cell.length_b   1.000
_cell.length_c   1.000
_cell.angle_alpha   90.00
_cell.angle_beta   90.00
_cell.angle_gamma   90.00
#
_symmetry.space_group_name_H-M   'P 1'
#
loop_
_entity.id
_entity.type
_entity.pdbx_description
1 polymer ?
#
loop_
_entity_poly.entity_id
_entity_poly.type
_entity_poly.pdbx_seq_one_letter_code
_entity_poly.pdbx_strand_id
1 'polypeptide(L)'
;MIKLSDTVATYVGFSPDGNIIDTFNLKEGETLKHEKQKSEEQKKYLKNLTEIGKMTNDLGGFYMLYYSDKLFDGKISDKHITRIIYLATYIEYDTNRLAYTQQGKKPVPLTERDIKRELDIDRKTYYDFRSEMTSNGIMIFKDNEIYLSKQYFNKGTEQEKDLFFTKMYINTIRELYSQISPKQHKTLAHLFRLIPYVNYKYNVITSTPHDSNKALQNRLNKNEIATLLDLNLEAYKKVEQQLLKIRITFREDEYYLIGLVTVKTDIKRQFYVVNPLLYSSSNDYEALENVWARMLKC
;
A
#
# COMPACT_ATOMS: atom_id res chain seq x y z
N MET A 1 72.47 5.33 -2.00
CA MET A 1 71.22 5.04 -1.31
C MET A 1 70.10 5.08 -2.34
N ILE A 2 69.68 3.92 -2.84
CA ILE A 2 68.58 3.82 -3.82
C ILE A 2 67.29 3.97 -3.01
N LYS A 3 66.52 5.05 -3.21
CA LYS A 3 65.16 5.14 -2.70
C LYS A 3 64.33 4.06 -3.39
N LEU A 4 64.01 2.98 -2.70
CA LEU A 4 62.95 2.08 -3.08
C LEU A 4 61.66 2.92 -3.16
N SER A 5 60.98 2.83 -4.28
CA SER A 5 59.70 3.53 -4.49
C SER A 5 58.69 3.04 -3.48
N ASP A 6 57.95 3.95 -2.85
CA ASP A 6 56.86 3.64 -1.88
C ASP A 6 55.66 2.90 -2.56
N THR A 7 55.85 2.39 -3.76
CA THR A 7 54.80 1.73 -4.52
C THR A 7 54.83 0.21 -4.22
N VAL A 8 53.78 -0.29 -3.60
CA VAL A 8 53.66 -1.70 -3.20
C VAL A 8 53.12 -2.58 -4.36
N ALA A 9 52.25 -2.01 -5.20
CA ALA A 9 51.71 -2.69 -6.36
C ALA A 9 51.30 -1.74 -7.47
N THR A 10 51.47 -2.23 -8.72
CA THR A 10 50.95 -1.55 -9.92
C THR A 10 49.85 -2.41 -10.52
N TYR A 11 48.67 -1.81 -10.68
CA TYR A 11 47.49 -2.45 -11.31
C TYR A 11 47.27 -1.85 -12.68
N VAL A 12 46.96 -2.70 -13.64
CA VAL A 12 46.71 -2.32 -15.03
C VAL A 12 45.27 -2.67 -15.39
N GLY A 13 44.48 -1.68 -15.75
CA GLY A 13 43.12 -1.86 -16.27
C GLY A 13 43.16 -2.15 -17.76
N PHE A 14 42.42 -3.16 -18.20
CA PHE A 14 42.28 -3.54 -19.62
C PHE A 14 40.85 -3.28 -20.08
N SER A 15 40.70 -2.82 -21.34
CA SER A 15 39.43 -2.85 -22.06
C SER A 15 39.00 -4.27 -22.38
N PRO A 16 37.75 -4.52 -22.77
CA PRO A 16 37.31 -5.85 -23.27
C PRO A 16 38.14 -6.38 -24.44
N ASP A 17 38.75 -5.46 -25.21
CA ASP A 17 39.60 -5.77 -26.37
C ASP A 17 41.06 -5.98 -25.99
N GLY A 18 41.40 -6.01 -24.72
CA GLY A 18 42.74 -6.26 -24.19
C GLY A 18 43.70 -5.07 -24.20
N ASN A 19 43.24 -3.86 -24.52
CA ASN A 19 44.09 -2.66 -24.48
C ASN A 19 44.17 -2.10 -23.05
N ILE A 20 45.35 -1.59 -22.67
CA ILE A 20 45.52 -0.89 -21.37
C ILE A 20 44.74 0.42 -21.42
N ILE A 21 43.80 0.60 -20.50
CA ILE A 21 42.98 1.79 -20.35
C ILE A 21 43.42 2.68 -19.18
N ASP A 22 44.02 2.06 -18.18
CA ASP A 22 44.55 2.81 -17.05
C ASP A 22 45.61 2.05 -16.26
N THR A 23 46.44 2.77 -15.50
CA THR A 23 47.51 2.18 -14.67
C THR A 23 47.49 2.91 -13.31
N PHE A 24 47.30 2.13 -12.24
CA PHE A 24 47.26 2.66 -10.87
C PHE A 24 48.40 2.12 -10.03
N ASN A 25 49.08 2.99 -9.34
CA ASN A 25 50.11 2.66 -8.37
C ASN A 25 49.56 2.85 -6.96
N LEU A 26 49.47 1.76 -6.21
CA LEU A 26 49.01 1.77 -4.82
C LEU A 26 50.18 1.84 -3.86
N LYS A 27 50.06 2.69 -2.84
CA LYS A 27 50.95 2.73 -1.69
C LYS A 27 50.50 1.73 -0.63
N GLU A 28 51.41 1.43 0.32
CA GLU A 28 51.09 0.57 1.45
C GLU A 28 49.89 1.13 2.22
N GLY A 29 48.84 0.27 2.45
CA GLY A 29 47.60 0.65 3.11
C GLY A 29 46.49 1.20 2.20
N GLU A 30 46.78 1.47 0.93
CA GLU A 30 45.75 1.86 -0.05
C GLU A 30 45.11 0.64 -0.70
N THR A 31 43.82 0.67 -0.89
CA THR A 31 43.02 -0.37 -1.59
C THR A 31 42.25 0.25 -2.75
N LEU A 32 42.31 -0.39 -3.92
CA LEU A 32 41.43 -0.05 -5.06
C LEU A 32 39.97 -0.40 -4.71
N LYS A 33 39.16 0.62 -4.47
CA LYS A 33 37.70 0.47 -4.46
C LYS A 33 37.23 0.49 -5.91
N HIS A 34 37.02 -0.68 -6.50
CA HIS A 34 36.23 -0.77 -7.72
C HIS A 34 34.79 -0.37 -7.42
N GLU A 35 34.43 0.88 -7.64
CA GLU A 35 33.03 1.22 -7.84
C GLU A 35 32.59 0.58 -9.15
N LYS A 36 31.94 -0.59 -9.06
CA LYS A 36 31.27 -1.18 -10.21
C LYS A 36 30.29 -0.13 -10.75
N GLN A 37 30.54 0.37 -11.96
CA GLN A 37 29.60 1.26 -12.61
C GLN A 37 28.26 0.53 -12.71
N LYS A 38 27.24 1.09 -12.07
CA LYS A 38 25.89 0.52 -12.10
C LYS A 38 25.37 0.58 -13.54
N SER A 39 24.80 -0.53 -14.03
CA SER A 39 24.12 -0.52 -15.32
C SER A 39 22.96 0.47 -15.33
N GLU A 40 22.52 0.90 -16.50
CA GLU A 40 21.35 1.81 -16.62
C GLU A 40 20.09 1.20 -15.98
N GLU A 41 19.91 -0.11 -16.08
CA GLU A 41 18.81 -0.82 -15.41
C GLU A 41 18.93 -0.74 -13.88
N GLN A 42 20.14 -0.92 -13.33
CA GLN A 42 20.38 -0.77 -11.89
C GLN A 42 20.16 0.67 -11.42
N LYS A 43 20.56 1.67 -12.21
CA LYS A 43 20.28 3.09 -11.90
C LYS A 43 18.79 3.37 -11.92
N LYS A 44 18.07 2.88 -12.94
CA LYS A 44 16.60 3.01 -13.04
C LYS A 44 15.91 2.34 -11.84
N TYR A 45 16.32 1.13 -11.48
CA TYR A 45 15.79 0.41 -10.32
C TYR A 45 16.00 1.18 -9.00
N LEU A 46 17.21 1.69 -8.76
CA LEU A 46 17.52 2.48 -7.56
C LEU A 46 16.74 3.78 -7.50
N LYS A 47 16.59 4.47 -8.64
CA LYS A 47 15.75 5.68 -8.74
C LYS A 47 14.31 5.34 -8.36
N ASN A 48 13.76 4.28 -8.92
CA ASN A 48 12.41 3.81 -8.63
C ASN A 48 12.21 3.51 -7.14
N LEU A 49 13.13 2.79 -6.50
CA LEU A 49 13.10 2.52 -5.05
C LEU A 49 13.14 3.80 -4.23
N THR A 50 13.96 4.78 -4.65
CA THR A 50 14.05 6.07 -3.96
C THR A 50 12.73 6.84 -4.02
N GLU A 51 12.10 6.91 -5.18
CA GLU A 51 10.82 7.62 -5.35
C GLU A 51 9.66 6.90 -4.61
N ILE A 52 9.62 5.57 -4.64
CA ILE A 52 8.68 4.79 -3.81
C ILE A 52 8.89 5.06 -2.32
N GLY A 53 10.16 5.13 -1.87
CA GLY A 53 10.49 5.45 -0.49
C GLY A 53 10.02 6.84 -0.08
N LYS A 54 10.24 7.86 -0.92
CA LYS A 54 9.75 9.24 -0.68
C LYS A 54 8.21 9.27 -0.61
N MET A 55 7.53 8.70 -1.61
CA MET A 55 6.07 8.61 -1.62
C MET A 55 5.54 7.93 -0.36
N THR A 56 6.12 6.81 0.03
CA THR A 56 5.75 6.07 1.23
C THR A 56 5.92 6.91 2.50
N ASN A 57 7.00 7.66 2.61
CA ASN A 57 7.24 8.56 3.75
C ASN A 57 6.22 9.70 3.79
N ASP A 58 5.93 10.34 2.65
CA ASP A 58 4.92 11.40 2.54
C ASP A 58 3.53 10.89 2.95
N LEU A 59 3.23 9.61 2.66
CA LEU A 59 1.98 8.95 3.04
C LEU A 59 1.99 8.36 4.47
N GLY A 60 3.03 8.66 5.28
CA GLY A 60 3.14 8.24 6.69
C GLY A 60 3.51 6.77 6.88
N GLY A 61 4.07 6.13 5.86
CA GLY A 61 4.34 4.70 5.85
C GLY A 61 3.11 3.88 5.44
N PHE A 62 3.22 2.56 5.57
CA PHE A 62 2.14 1.63 5.26
C PHE A 62 2.11 0.46 6.24
N TYR A 63 1.01 -0.27 6.24
CA TYR A 63 0.92 -1.65 6.70
C TYR A 63 0.47 -2.56 5.56
N MET A 64 0.79 -3.84 5.63
CA MET A 64 0.34 -4.86 4.68
C MET A 64 -1.01 -5.41 5.13
N LEU A 65 -1.97 -5.45 4.21
CA LEU A 65 -3.26 -6.10 4.38
C LEU A 65 -3.27 -7.35 3.52
N TYR A 66 -3.35 -8.52 4.17
CA TYR A 66 -3.37 -9.82 3.51
C TYR A 66 -4.80 -10.26 3.20
N TYR A 67 -4.98 -10.94 2.09
CA TYR A 67 -6.27 -11.44 1.64
C TYR A 67 -6.11 -12.68 0.74
N SER A 68 -7.18 -13.45 0.64
CA SER A 68 -7.37 -14.50 -0.35
C SER A 68 -8.34 -14.03 -1.45
N ASP A 69 -9.32 -14.85 -1.82
CA ASP A 69 -10.37 -14.47 -2.78
C ASP A 69 -11.32 -13.40 -2.26
N LYS A 70 -11.44 -13.28 -0.94
CA LYS A 70 -12.28 -12.27 -0.27
C LYS A 70 -11.52 -11.61 0.88
N LEU A 71 -11.75 -10.32 1.05
CA LEU A 71 -11.23 -9.59 2.21
C LEU A 71 -11.82 -10.18 3.50
N PHE A 72 -10.96 -10.49 4.48
CA PHE A 72 -11.31 -11.14 5.76
C PHE A 72 -12.18 -12.40 5.58
N ASP A 73 -11.95 -13.16 4.51
CA ASP A 73 -12.71 -14.35 4.14
C ASP A 73 -14.24 -14.10 4.02
N GLY A 74 -14.65 -12.85 3.86
CA GLY A 74 -16.05 -12.44 3.82
C GLY A 74 -16.79 -12.49 5.17
N LYS A 75 -16.06 -12.64 6.29
CA LYS A 75 -16.66 -12.85 7.62
C LYS A 75 -17.04 -11.56 8.35
N ILE A 76 -16.57 -10.40 7.86
CA ILE A 76 -16.74 -9.11 8.55
C ILE A 76 -17.85 -8.30 7.91
N SER A 77 -18.73 -7.76 8.74
CA SER A 77 -19.82 -6.88 8.28
C SER A 77 -19.27 -5.54 7.77
N ASP A 78 -19.90 -4.99 6.73
CA ASP A 78 -19.49 -3.72 6.11
C ASP A 78 -19.33 -2.58 7.12
N LYS A 79 -20.18 -2.54 8.16
CA LYS A 79 -20.10 -1.50 9.22
C LYS A 79 -18.76 -1.51 9.98
N HIS A 80 -18.04 -2.64 9.96
CA HIS A 80 -16.81 -2.81 10.73
C HIS A 80 -15.53 -2.89 9.88
N ILE A 81 -15.64 -3.15 8.57
CA ILE A 81 -14.47 -3.20 7.66
C ILE A 81 -13.69 -1.89 7.70
N THR A 82 -14.35 -0.75 7.50
CA THR A 82 -13.66 0.55 7.52
C THR A 82 -13.02 0.85 8.87
N ARG A 83 -13.67 0.46 9.97
CA ARG A 83 -13.14 0.65 11.34
C ARG A 83 -11.87 -0.16 11.58
N ILE A 84 -11.86 -1.43 11.19
CA ILE A 84 -10.67 -2.26 11.42
C ILE A 84 -9.50 -1.87 10.52
N ILE A 85 -9.76 -1.45 9.28
CA ILE A 85 -8.75 -0.91 8.36
C ILE A 85 -8.17 0.40 8.92
N TYR A 86 -8.99 1.30 9.46
CA TYR A 86 -8.50 2.50 10.12
C TYR A 86 -7.69 2.16 11.38
N LEU A 87 -8.18 1.27 12.22
CA LEU A 87 -7.49 0.87 13.44
C LEU A 87 -6.13 0.23 13.17
N ALA A 88 -5.98 -0.46 12.04
CA ALA A 88 -4.71 -1.02 11.60
C ALA A 88 -3.63 0.04 11.35
N THR A 89 -3.98 1.32 11.18
CA THR A 89 -2.98 2.41 11.10
C THR A 89 -2.18 2.62 12.40
N TYR A 90 -2.64 2.06 13.51
CA TYR A 90 -1.98 2.11 14.82
C TYR A 90 -1.13 0.89 15.14
N ILE A 91 -0.95 -0.04 14.18
CA ILE A 91 -0.09 -1.20 14.36
C ILE A 91 1.36 -0.76 14.61
N GLU A 92 1.93 -1.25 15.69
CA GLU A 92 3.35 -1.12 15.99
C GLU A 92 4.17 -2.06 15.10
N TYR A 93 5.37 -1.62 14.72
CA TYR A 93 6.28 -2.36 13.86
C TYR A 93 6.63 -3.74 14.43
N ASP A 94 6.62 -4.78 13.60
CA ASP A 94 6.91 -6.21 13.87
C ASP A 94 6.00 -6.91 14.91
N THR A 95 5.38 -6.20 15.84
CA THR A 95 4.60 -6.82 16.93
C THR A 95 3.12 -6.99 16.59
N ASN A 96 2.56 -6.15 15.71
CA ASN A 96 1.14 -6.00 15.45
C ASN A 96 0.30 -5.55 16.67
N ARG A 97 0.94 -5.08 17.75
CA ARG A 97 0.28 -4.44 18.87
C ARG A 97 -0.30 -3.09 18.42
N LEU A 98 -1.47 -2.74 18.92
CA LEU A 98 -2.05 -1.42 18.70
C LEU A 98 -1.42 -0.41 19.68
N ALA A 99 -0.77 0.62 19.15
CA ALA A 99 -0.08 1.62 19.96
C ALA A 99 -0.03 2.99 19.28
N TYR A 100 0.01 4.06 20.07
CA TYR A 100 0.44 5.38 19.62
C TYR A 100 1.95 5.37 19.44
N THR A 101 2.39 5.60 18.22
CA THR A 101 3.81 5.66 17.88
C THR A 101 4.21 7.09 17.55
N GLN A 102 5.27 7.60 18.20
CA GLN A 102 5.89 8.89 17.89
C GLN A 102 7.38 8.67 17.71
N GLN A 103 7.95 9.36 16.74
CA GLN A 103 9.40 9.27 16.48
C GLN A 103 10.21 9.63 17.74
N GLY A 104 11.17 8.78 18.10
CA GLY A 104 12.04 8.98 19.26
C GLY A 104 11.41 8.71 20.61
N LYS A 105 10.15 8.24 20.68
CA LYS A 105 9.48 7.87 21.94
C LYS A 105 9.09 6.40 21.94
N LYS A 106 9.01 5.81 23.16
CA LYS A 106 8.47 4.46 23.32
C LYS A 106 7.00 4.44 22.92
N PRO A 107 6.56 3.42 22.15
CA PRO A 107 5.16 3.25 21.82
C PRO A 107 4.29 3.13 23.08
N VAL A 108 3.12 3.75 23.07
CA VAL A 108 2.14 3.67 24.16
C VAL A 108 0.98 2.78 23.69
N PRO A 109 0.75 1.61 24.33
CA PRO A 109 -0.33 0.71 23.94
C PRO A 109 -1.69 1.40 23.97
N LEU A 110 -2.54 1.11 22.97
CA LEU A 110 -3.92 1.56 22.96
C LEU A 110 -4.76 0.75 23.98
N THR A 111 -5.55 1.45 24.76
CA THR A 111 -6.58 0.85 25.60
C THR A 111 -7.92 0.75 24.85
N GLU A 112 -8.88 -0.01 25.39
CA GLU A 112 -10.25 -0.04 24.86
C GLU A 112 -10.91 1.35 24.85
N ARG A 113 -10.56 2.22 25.80
CA ARG A 113 -11.01 3.60 25.84
C ARG A 113 -10.47 4.41 24.66
N ASP A 114 -9.19 4.19 24.35
CA ASP A 114 -8.55 4.85 23.23
C ASP A 114 -9.15 4.38 21.89
N ILE A 115 -9.40 3.08 21.72
CA ILE A 115 -10.05 2.56 20.50
C ILE A 115 -11.44 3.20 20.32
N LYS A 116 -12.24 3.29 21.38
CA LYS A 116 -13.56 3.96 21.29
C LYS A 116 -13.45 5.43 20.85
N ARG A 117 -12.46 6.14 21.39
CA ARG A 117 -12.19 7.53 21.02
C ARG A 117 -11.72 7.66 19.58
N GLU A 118 -10.75 6.85 19.17
CA GLU A 118 -10.20 6.89 17.80
C GLU A 118 -11.25 6.50 16.74
N LEU A 119 -12.12 5.55 17.05
CA LEU A 119 -13.20 5.14 16.15
C LEU A 119 -14.42 6.06 16.19
N ASP A 120 -14.48 7.00 17.14
CA ASP A 120 -15.63 7.87 17.43
C ASP A 120 -16.94 7.07 17.52
N ILE A 121 -16.96 6.05 18.39
CA ILE A 121 -18.11 5.17 18.56
C ILE A 121 -18.52 5.06 20.03
N ASP A 122 -19.84 4.91 20.23
CA ASP A 122 -20.41 4.66 21.54
C ASP A 122 -20.05 3.27 22.09
N ARG A 123 -20.35 3.10 23.39
CA ARG A 123 -20.03 1.85 24.12
C ARG A 123 -20.68 0.62 23.49
N LYS A 124 -21.94 0.69 23.05
CA LYS A 124 -22.67 -0.44 22.47
C LYS A 124 -22.06 -0.83 21.14
N THR A 125 -21.84 0.11 20.26
CA THR A 125 -21.20 -0.09 18.96
C THR A 125 -19.79 -0.66 19.10
N TYR A 126 -19.06 -0.25 20.14
CA TYR A 126 -17.74 -0.81 20.44
C TYR A 126 -17.81 -2.29 20.82
N TYR A 127 -18.75 -2.67 21.69
CA TYR A 127 -18.88 -4.08 22.07
C TYR A 127 -19.29 -4.98 20.89
N ASP A 128 -20.19 -4.50 20.01
CA ASP A 128 -20.54 -5.20 18.76
C ASP A 128 -19.30 -5.37 17.87
N PHE A 129 -18.54 -4.30 17.67
CA PHE A 129 -17.28 -4.31 16.91
C PHE A 129 -16.26 -5.28 17.51
N ARG A 130 -15.98 -5.16 18.81
CA ARG A 130 -15.04 -6.01 19.54
C ARG A 130 -15.44 -7.47 19.42
N SER A 131 -16.70 -7.80 19.65
CA SER A 131 -17.23 -9.17 19.59
C SER A 131 -17.00 -9.76 18.20
N GLU A 132 -17.35 -9.04 17.13
CA GLU A 132 -17.17 -9.51 15.76
C GLU A 132 -15.68 -9.69 15.41
N MET A 133 -14.82 -8.75 15.80
CA MET A 133 -13.38 -8.84 15.53
C MET A 133 -12.71 -9.98 16.31
N THR A 134 -13.13 -10.20 17.55
CA THR A 134 -12.54 -11.26 18.39
C THR A 134 -13.01 -12.65 17.95
N SER A 135 -14.33 -12.82 17.67
CA SER A 135 -14.88 -14.10 17.23
C SER A 135 -14.32 -14.56 15.88
N ASN A 136 -13.88 -13.64 15.03
CA ASN A 136 -13.23 -13.94 13.75
C ASN A 136 -11.69 -13.96 13.83
N GLY A 137 -11.11 -13.88 15.03
CA GLY A 137 -9.67 -13.95 15.24
C GLY A 137 -8.87 -12.80 14.63
N ILE A 138 -9.52 -11.65 14.35
CA ILE A 138 -8.87 -10.46 13.77
C ILE A 138 -8.23 -9.61 14.85
N MET A 139 -8.91 -9.43 15.98
CA MET A 139 -8.41 -8.71 17.16
C MET A 139 -8.15 -9.69 18.30
N ILE A 140 -6.99 -9.59 18.91
CA ILE A 140 -6.50 -10.49 19.95
C ILE A 140 -6.21 -9.67 21.21
N PHE A 141 -6.79 -10.07 22.34
CA PHE A 141 -6.53 -9.48 23.66
C PHE A 141 -5.59 -10.40 24.43
N LYS A 142 -4.43 -9.91 24.77
CA LYS A 142 -3.40 -10.66 25.52
C LYS A 142 -2.64 -9.71 26.44
N ASP A 143 -2.44 -10.12 27.70
CA ASP A 143 -1.65 -9.40 28.70
C ASP A 143 -2.03 -7.90 28.85
N ASN A 144 -3.35 -7.61 28.83
CA ASN A 144 -3.93 -6.26 28.82
C ASN A 144 -3.55 -5.40 27.61
N GLU A 145 -2.99 -5.98 26.57
CA GLU A 145 -2.67 -5.32 25.32
C GLU A 145 -3.55 -5.84 24.20
N ILE A 146 -3.66 -5.07 23.12
CA ILE A 146 -4.53 -5.36 21.99
C ILE A 146 -3.68 -5.49 20.73
N TYR A 147 -3.85 -6.59 20.03
CA TYR A 147 -3.10 -6.93 18.82
C TYR A 147 -4.06 -7.15 17.66
N LEU A 148 -3.60 -6.86 16.44
CA LEU A 148 -4.24 -7.35 15.22
C LEU A 148 -3.55 -8.61 14.72
N SER A 149 -4.36 -9.55 14.23
CA SER A 149 -3.87 -10.83 13.76
C SER A 149 -2.88 -10.65 12.59
N LYS A 150 -1.72 -11.28 12.71
CA LYS A 150 -0.73 -11.35 11.63
C LYS A 150 -1.23 -12.11 10.40
N GLN A 151 -2.33 -12.83 10.51
CA GLN A 151 -2.98 -13.45 9.36
C GLN A 151 -3.48 -12.42 8.36
N TYR A 152 -4.02 -11.30 8.84
CA TYR A 152 -4.64 -10.27 8.01
C TYR A 152 -3.81 -9.00 7.92
N PHE A 153 -3.00 -8.69 8.90
CA PHE A 153 -2.24 -7.44 8.97
C PHE A 153 -0.78 -7.69 9.28
N ASN A 154 0.10 -6.87 8.73
CA ASN A 154 1.50 -6.84 9.14
C ASN A 154 2.10 -5.45 8.90
N LYS A 155 2.91 -4.99 9.85
CA LYS A 155 3.73 -3.79 9.69
C LYS A 155 5.15 -4.14 10.10
N GLY A 156 6.02 -4.33 9.13
CA GLY A 156 7.38 -4.82 9.33
C GLY A 156 7.86 -5.62 8.13
N THR A 157 8.74 -6.56 8.40
CA THR A 157 9.25 -7.46 7.37
C THR A 157 8.11 -8.30 6.78
N GLU A 158 8.07 -8.40 5.47
CA GLU A 158 7.12 -9.25 4.76
C GLU A 158 7.27 -10.70 5.24
N GLN A 159 6.14 -11.35 5.49
CA GLN A 159 6.10 -12.76 5.86
C GLN A 159 5.79 -13.60 4.64
N GLU A 160 6.52 -14.69 4.43
CA GLU A 160 6.16 -15.68 3.42
C GLU A 160 4.80 -16.30 3.78
N LYS A 161 3.83 -16.11 2.92
CA LYS A 161 2.47 -16.65 3.04
C LYS A 161 1.92 -16.98 1.67
N ASP A 162 1.08 -17.99 1.61
CA ASP A 162 0.25 -18.31 0.43
C ASP A 162 -0.94 -17.34 0.28
N LEU A 163 -0.74 -16.06 0.62
CA LEU A 163 -1.75 -15.01 0.56
C LEU A 163 -1.24 -13.82 -0.25
N PHE A 164 -2.14 -13.16 -0.93
CA PHE A 164 -1.86 -11.87 -1.55
C PHE A 164 -1.88 -10.77 -0.51
N PHE A 165 -1.18 -9.68 -0.78
CA PHE A 165 -1.25 -8.49 0.06
C PHE A 165 -1.26 -7.20 -0.75
N THR A 166 -1.73 -6.14 -0.10
CA THR A 166 -1.58 -4.77 -0.57
C THR A 166 -1.05 -3.88 0.54
N LYS A 167 -0.29 -2.85 0.16
CA LYS A 167 0.19 -1.80 1.07
C LYS A 167 -0.93 -0.79 1.27
N MET A 168 -1.34 -0.59 2.52
CA MET A 168 -2.35 0.38 2.93
C MET A 168 -1.65 1.60 3.52
N TYR A 169 -1.79 2.77 2.89
CA TYR A 169 -1.05 3.96 3.29
C TYR A 169 -1.71 4.68 4.48
N ILE A 170 -0.94 4.88 5.54
CA ILE A 170 -1.44 5.27 6.87
C ILE A 170 -2.14 6.63 6.85
N ASN A 171 -1.47 7.67 6.29
CA ASN A 171 -2.02 9.02 6.31
C ASN A 171 -3.31 9.12 5.48
N THR A 172 -3.33 8.48 4.31
CA THR A 172 -4.53 8.46 3.45
C THR A 172 -5.71 7.78 4.13
N ILE A 173 -5.49 6.65 4.81
CA ILE A 173 -6.57 5.95 5.56
C ILE A 173 -7.08 6.82 6.71
N ARG A 174 -6.19 7.49 7.45
CA ARG A 174 -6.57 8.38 8.56
C ARG A 174 -7.35 9.60 8.06
N GLU A 175 -6.88 10.22 6.99
CA GLU A 175 -7.57 11.33 6.33
C GLU A 175 -8.98 10.92 5.91
N LEU A 176 -9.12 9.83 5.17
CA LEU A 176 -10.43 9.32 4.74
C LEU A 176 -11.37 9.07 5.92
N TYR A 177 -10.86 8.44 6.98
CA TYR A 177 -11.69 8.13 8.14
C TYR A 177 -12.20 9.42 8.82
N SER A 178 -11.38 10.47 8.89
CA SER A 178 -11.74 11.75 9.50
C SER A 178 -12.71 12.60 8.66
N GLN A 179 -12.64 12.47 7.33
CA GLN A 179 -13.45 13.26 6.40
C GLN A 179 -14.87 12.73 6.21
N ILE A 180 -15.07 11.42 6.38
CA ILE A 180 -16.35 10.76 6.09
C ILE A 180 -17.17 10.55 7.37
N SER A 181 -18.49 10.74 7.23
CA SER A 181 -19.43 10.47 8.34
C SER A 181 -19.54 8.95 8.59
N PRO A 182 -19.96 8.53 9.80
CA PRO A 182 -20.20 7.12 10.12
C PRO A 182 -21.13 6.38 9.14
N LYS A 183 -22.08 7.10 8.51
CA LYS A 183 -22.97 6.54 7.48
C LYS A 183 -22.22 6.20 6.21
N GLN A 184 -21.17 6.94 5.87
CA GLN A 184 -20.34 6.73 4.69
C GLN A 184 -19.27 5.65 4.91
N HIS A 185 -19.00 5.25 6.15
CA HIS A 185 -18.08 4.14 6.43
C HIS A 185 -18.49 2.87 5.68
N LYS A 186 -19.79 2.60 5.55
CA LYS A 186 -20.29 1.47 4.77
C LYS A 186 -19.96 1.62 3.27
N THR A 187 -20.04 2.83 2.72
CA THR A 187 -19.66 3.12 1.33
C THR A 187 -18.18 2.82 1.09
N LEU A 188 -17.32 3.24 2.01
CA LEU A 188 -15.87 2.99 1.93
C LEU A 188 -15.55 1.49 2.13
N ALA A 189 -16.32 0.78 2.96
CA ALA A 189 -16.19 -0.66 3.12
C ALA A 189 -16.42 -1.42 1.81
N HIS A 190 -17.37 -0.99 0.99
CA HIS A 190 -17.57 -1.60 -0.34
C HIS A 190 -16.34 -1.43 -1.24
N LEU A 191 -15.64 -0.29 -1.19
CA LEU A 191 -14.37 -0.13 -1.90
C LEU A 191 -13.29 -1.09 -1.37
N PHE A 192 -13.18 -1.24 -0.06
CA PHE A 192 -12.21 -2.18 0.52
C PHE A 192 -12.52 -3.64 0.18
N ARG A 193 -13.79 -4.03 0.10
CA ARG A 193 -14.19 -5.38 -0.37
C ARG A 193 -13.73 -5.68 -1.80
N LEU A 194 -13.45 -4.66 -2.60
CA LEU A 194 -12.94 -4.83 -3.96
C LEU A 194 -11.41 -5.01 -4.03
N ILE A 195 -10.67 -4.88 -2.91
CA ILE A 195 -9.20 -5.05 -2.89
C ILE A 195 -8.74 -6.34 -3.59
N PRO A 196 -9.35 -7.53 -3.36
CA PRO A 196 -8.95 -8.76 -4.04
C PRO A 196 -9.11 -8.75 -5.57
N TYR A 197 -9.89 -7.81 -6.09
CA TYR A 197 -10.16 -7.66 -7.53
C TYR A 197 -9.38 -6.51 -8.17
N VAL A 198 -8.48 -5.88 -7.44
CA VAL A 198 -7.66 -4.77 -7.97
C VAL A 198 -6.34 -5.31 -8.49
N ASN A 199 -6.06 -5.04 -9.76
CA ASN A 199 -4.81 -5.46 -10.38
C ASN A 199 -3.62 -4.73 -9.74
N TYR A 200 -2.59 -5.49 -9.36
CA TYR A 200 -1.41 -4.99 -8.64
C TYR A 200 -0.59 -3.94 -9.40
N LYS A 201 -0.63 -3.93 -10.74
CA LYS A 201 0.16 -3.02 -11.58
C LYS A 201 -0.58 -1.76 -11.97
N TYR A 202 -1.86 -1.89 -12.35
CA TYR A 202 -2.66 -0.80 -12.93
C TYR A 202 -3.73 -0.24 -12.00
N ASN A 203 -3.91 -0.82 -10.83
CA ASN A 203 -4.99 -0.50 -9.89
C ASN A 203 -6.40 -0.52 -10.50
N VAL A 204 -6.58 -1.27 -11.58
CA VAL A 204 -7.86 -1.48 -12.27
C VAL A 204 -8.64 -2.59 -11.60
N ILE A 205 -9.96 -2.42 -11.45
CA ILE A 205 -10.85 -3.47 -10.95
C ILE A 205 -11.13 -4.48 -12.07
N THR A 206 -10.75 -5.74 -11.86
CA THR A 206 -10.74 -6.79 -12.90
C THR A 206 -11.03 -8.18 -12.31
N SER A 207 -11.49 -9.12 -13.13
CA SER A 207 -11.63 -10.53 -12.76
C SER A 207 -10.29 -11.31 -12.79
N THR A 208 -9.21 -10.71 -13.28
CA THR A 208 -7.86 -11.30 -13.33
C THR A 208 -6.83 -10.41 -12.63
N PRO A 209 -6.95 -10.16 -11.30
CA PRO A 209 -6.15 -9.16 -10.60
C PRO A 209 -4.64 -9.47 -10.59
N HIS A 210 -4.28 -10.75 -10.69
CA HIS A 210 -2.88 -11.21 -10.63
C HIS A 210 -2.23 -11.42 -12.01
N ASP A 211 -2.95 -11.16 -13.10
CA ASP A 211 -2.43 -11.24 -14.47
C ASP A 211 -2.49 -9.87 -15.15
N SER A 212 -1.36 -9.14 -15.13
CA SER A 212 -1.28 -7.79 -15.72
C SER A 212 -1.54 -7.76 -17.22
N ASN A 213 -1.28 -8.85 -17.94
CA ASN A 213 -1.50 -8.92 -19.40
C ASN A 213 -3.00 -9.00 -19.73
N LYS A 214 -3.79 -9.63 -18.87
CA LYS A 214 -5.24 -9.80 -19.04
C LYS A 214 -6.07 -8.78 -18.28
N ALA A 215 -5.49 -8.12 -17.26
CA ALA A 215 -6.23 -7.21 -16.38
C ALA A 215 -7.01 -6.12 -17.13
N LEU A 216 -6.42 -5.54 -18.16
CA LEU A 216 -7.05 -4.50 -18.97
C LEU A 216 -8.11 -5.05 -19.96
N GLN A 217 -8.09 -6.35 -20.24
CA GLN A 217 -9.10 -7.01 -21.08
C GLN A 217 -10.30 -7.47 -20.26
N ASN A 218 -10.05 -7.95 -19.04
CA ASN A 218 -11.02 -8.57 -18.13
C ASN A 218 -11.51 -7.60 -17.04
N ARG A 219 -11.62 -6.31 -17.37
CA ARG A 219 -12.13 -5.27 -16.46
C ARG A 219 -13.58 -5.54 -16.09
N LEU A 220 -13.89 -5.38 -14.80
CA LEU A 220 -15.25 -5.55 -14.33
C LEU A 220 -16.12 -4.33 -14.63
N ASN A 221 -17.32 -4.59 -15.11
CA ASN A 221 -18.35 -3.58 -15.35
C ASN A 221 -19.21 -3.37 -14.07
N LYS A 222 -20.12 -2.39 -14.13
CA LYS A 222 -20.99 -2.01 -12.99
C LYS A 222 -21.84 -3.17 -12.46
N ASN A 223 -22.37 -4.02 -13.33
CA ASN A 223 -23.22 -5.15 -12.92
C ASN A 223 -22.41 -6.22 -12.20
N GLU A 224 -21.22 -6.53 -12.72
CA GLU A 224 -20.30 -7.50 -12.12
C GLU A 224 -19.81 -7.02 -10.75
N ILE A 225 -19.45 -5.73 -10.61
CA ILE A 225 -19.06 -5.16 -9.32
C ILE A 225 -20.24 -5.16 -8.34
N ALA A 226 -21.44 -4.80 -8.78
CA ALA A 226 -22.64 -4.87 -7.93
C ALA A 226 -22.86 -6.28 -7.39
N THR A 227 -22.73 -7.30 -8.26
CA THR A 227 -22.84 -8.72 -7.89
C THR A 227 -21.77 -9.11 -6.85
N LEU A 228 -20.51 -8.73 -7.05
CA LEU A 228 -19.42 -9.01 -6.11
C LEU A 228 -19.65 -8.37 -4.72
N LEU A 229 -20.35 -7.25 -4.68
CA LEU A 229 -20.67 -6.55 -3.44
C LEU A 229 -21.98 -6.98 -2.80
N ASP A 230 -22.67 -7.97 -3.37
CA ASP A 230 -24.01 -8.42 -2.96
C ASP A 230 -25.05 -7.28 -2.99
N LEU A 231 -24.94 -6.38 -3.98
CA LEU A 231 -25.82 -5.24 -4.18
C LEU A 231 -26.64 -5.39 -5.44
N ASN A 232 -27.89 -4.90 -5.41
CA ASN A 232 -28.58 -4.63 -6.66
C ASN A 232 -28.00 -3.40 -7.36
N LEU A 233 -28.25 -3.26 -8.66
CA LEU A 233 -27.66 -2.19 -9.47
C LEU A 233 -28.02 -0.78 -8.97
N GLU A 234 -29.24 -0.58 -8.46
CA GLU A 234 -29.69 0.73 -7.96
C GLU A 234 -28.95 1.11 -6.64
N ALA A 235 -28.74 0.14 -5.76
CA ALA A 235 -27.94 0.34 -4.55
C ALA A 235 -26.46 0.63 -4.92
N TYR A 236 -25.92 -0.10 -5.87
CA TYR A 236 -24.54 0.11 -6.34
C TYR A 236 -24.36 1.50 -6.97
N LYS A 237 -25.29 1.99 -7.80
CA LYS A 237 -25.23 3.35 -8.36
C LYS A 237 -25.11 4.43 -7.29
N LYS A 238 -25.80 4.27 -6.15
CA LYS A 238 -25.69 5.20 -5.01
C LYS A 238 -24.30 5.13 -4.35
N VAL A 239 -23.77 3.92 -4.17
CA VAL A 239 -22.41 3.70 -3.66
C VAL A 239 -21.37 4.30 -4.61
N GLU A 240 -21.47 4.02 -5.90
CA GLU A 240 -20.61 4.57 -6.94
C GLU A 240 -20.57 6.10 -6.92
N GLN A 241 -21.75 6.75 -6.91
CA GLN A 241 -21.85 8.22 -6.87
C GLN A 241 -21.20 8.83 -5.61
N GLN A 242 -21.26 8.12 -4.50
CA GLN A 242 -20.60 8.57 -3.27
C GLN A 242 -19.08 8.38 -3.35
N LEU A 243 -18.60 7.23 -3.82
CA LEU A 243 -17.18 6.94 -3.97
C LEU A 243 -16.49 7.90 -4.94
N LEU A 244 -17.14 8.23 -6.07
CA LEU A 244 -16.61 9.17 -7.07
C LEU A 244 -16.47 10.61 -6.55
N LYS A 245 -17.12 10.96 -5.43
CA LYS A 245 -17.03 12.27 -4.79
C LYS A 245 -15.93 12.36 -3.73
N ILE A 246 -15.44 11.24 -3.23
CA ILE A 246 -14.41 11.23 -2.19
C ILE A 246 -13.08 11.67 -2.79
N ARG A 247 -12.35 12.47 -2.02
CA ARG A 247 -11.02 13.00 -2.37
C ARG A 247 -10.01 12.56 -1.35
N ILE A 248 -8.76 12.54 -1.77
CA ILE A 248 -7.59 12.34 -0.93
C ILE A 248 -6.58 13.43 -1.25
N THR A 249 -5.81 13.85 -0.25
CA THR A 249 -4.78 14.87 -0.39
C THR A 249 -3.40 14.23 -0.45
N PHE A 250 -2.57 14.66 -1.41
CA PHE A 250 -1.18 14.25 -1.48
C PHE A 250 -0.34 15.41 -2.00
N ARG A 251 0.69 15.83 -1.25
CA ARG A 251 1.59 16.95 -1.59
C ARG A 251 0.82 18.22 -1.97
N GLU A 252 -0.20 18.58 -1.16
CA GLU A 252 -1.07 19.75 -1.33
C GLU A 252 -2.10 19.67 -2.46
N ASP A 253 -2.03 18.66 -3.31
CA ASP A 253 -2.99 18.42 -4.38
C ASP A 253 -4.12 17.49 -3.95
N GLU A 254 -5.34 17.72 -4.49
CA GLU A 254 -6.50 16.84 -4.30
C GLU A 254 -6.64 15.85 -5.46
N TYR A 255 -6.88 14.60 -5.12
CA TYR A 255 -7.07 13.51 -6.09
C TYR A 255 -8.39 12.79 -5.86
N TYR A 256 -8.99 12.29 -6.92
CA TYR A 256 -10.13 11.37 -6.80
C TYR A 256 -9.70 10.05 -6.19
N LEU A 257 -10.51 9.52 -5.24
CA LEU A 257 -10.26 8.23 -4.60
C LEU A 257 -10.42 7.07 -5.58
N ILE A 258 -11.42 7.17 -6.46
CA ILE A 258 -11.69 6.23 -7.53
C ILE A 258 -11.96 6.99 -8.83
N GLY A 259 -11.38 6.53 -9.93
CA GLY A 259 -11.59 7.06 -11.27
C GLY A 259 -12.49 6.15 -12.11
N LEU A 260 -13.42 6.75 -12.84
CA LEU A 260 -14.18 6.07 -13.87
C LEU A 260 -13.58 6.43 -15.23
N VAL A 261 -13.02 5.43 -15.90
CA VAL A 261 -12.38 5.59 -17.22
C VAL A 261 -13.32 5.12 -18.30
N THR A 262 -13.54 5.97 -19.30
CA THR A 262 -14.33 5.65 -20.51
C THR A 262 -13.38 5.41 -21.68
N VAL A 263 -13.59 4.32 -22.40
CA VAL A 263 -12.79 4.02 -23.60
C VAL A 263 -13.29 4.89 -24.76
N LYS A 264 -12.43 5.71 -25.36
CA LYS A 264 -12.81 6.67 -26.42
C LYS A 264 -13.51 6.01 -27.62
N THR A 265 -13.13 4.78 -27.96
CA THR A 265 -13.68 4.02 -29.09
C THR A 265 -14.99 3.30 -28.77
N ASP A 266 -15.34 3.18 -27.49
CA ASP A 266 -16.55 2.53 -27.02
C ASP A 266 -17.01 3.14 -25.70
N ILE A 267 -17.88 4.15 -25.78
CA ILE A 267 -18.41 4.90 -24.61
C ILE A 267 -19.14 3.97 -23.61
N LYS A 268 -19.63 2.83 -24.06
CA LYS A 268 -20.27 1.83 -23.18
C LYS A 268 -19.26 1.04 -22.36
N ARG A 269 -17.98 1.04 -22.73
CA ARG A 269 -16.91 0.38 -22.00
C ARG A 269 -16.32 1.32 -20.96
N GLN A 270 -16.88 1.25 -19.77
CA GLN A 270 -16.39 1.96 -18.59
C GLN A 270 -15.74 0.97 -17.63
N PHE A 271 -14.69 1.40 -16.94
CA PHE A 271 -14.03 0.62 -15.91
C PHE A 271 -13.51 1.53 -14.79
N TYR A 272 -13.24 0.93 -13.65
CA TYR A 272 -12.83 1.66 -12.46
C TYR A 272 -11.36 1.45 -12.17
N VAL A 273 -10.72 2.54 -11.74
CA VAL A 273 -9.33 2.57 -11.28
C VAL A 273 -9.34 3.11 -9.87
N VAL A 274 -8.73 2.40 -8.94
CA VAL A 274 -8.57 2.85 -7.56
C VAL A 274 -7.28 3.65 -7.46
N ASN A 275 -7.31 4.76 -6.72
CA ASN A 275 -6.12 5.57 -6.57
C ASN A 275 -5.03 4.82 -5.79
N PRO A 276 -3.83 4.66 -6.38
CA PRO A 276 -2.72 3.96 -5.71
C PRO A 276 -2.18 4.68 -4.47
N LEU A 277 -2.54 5.93 -4.23
CA LEU A 277 -2.24 6.65 -2.99
C LEU A 277 -3.08 6.15 -1.79
N LEU A 278 -4.16 5.42 -2.03
CA LEU A 278 -4.93 4.75 -0.98
C LEU A 278 -4.27 3.43 -0.60
N TYR A 279 -4.06 2.58 -1.59
CA TYR A 279 -3.36 1.31 -1.46
C TYR A 279 -2.74 0.85 -2.78
N SER A 280 -1.65 0.12 -2.69
CA SER A 280 -0.94 -0.39 -3.85
C SER A 280 -0.17 -1.68 -3.53
N SER A 281 -0.15 -2.61 -4.46
CA SER A 281 0.72 -3.80 -4.41
C SER A 281 1.96 -3.66 -5.32
N SER A 282 2.05 -2.58 -6.11
CA SER A 282 3.18 -2.34 -7.00
C SER A 282 4.40 -1.76 -6.28
N ASN A 283 5.58 -2.09 -6.81
CA ASN A 283 6.84 -1.44 -6.51
C ASN A 283 7.37 -0.63 -7.72
N ASP A 284 6.52 -0.36 -8.71
CA ASP A 284 6.84 0.43 -9.91
C ASP A 284 6.26 1.84 -9.76
N TYR A 285 7.12 2.81 -9.35
CA TYR A 285 6.72 4.19 -9.11
C TYR A 285 6.14 4.85 -10.37
N GLU A 286 6.77 4.64 -11.54
CA GLU A 286 6.32 5.23 -12.80
C GLU A 286 4.92 4.73 -13.17
N ALA A 287 4.65 3.44 -12.99
CA ALA A 287 3.33 2.87 -13.21
C ALA A 287 2.29 3.46 -12.26
N LEU A 288 2.62 3.61 -10.97
CA LEU A 288 1.74 4.21 -9.97
C LEU A 288 1.47 5.68 -10.26
N GLU A 289 2.53 6.46 -10.55
CA GLU A 289 2.43 7.88 -10.87
C GLU A 289 1.53 8.12 -12.09
N ASN A 290 1.68 7.33 -13.13
CA ASN A 290 0.82 7.39 -14.32
C ASN A 290 -0.67 7.14 -14.00
N VAL A 291 -0.99 6.42 -12.93
CA VAL A 291 -2.37 6.21 -12.48
C VAL A 291 -2.88 7.43 -11.72
N TRP A 292 -2.21 7.84 -10.62
CA TRP A 292 -2.76 8.92 -9.78
C TRP A 292 -2.70 10.30 -10.44
N ALA A 293 -1.69 10.60 -11.28
CA ALA A 293 -1.61 11.86 -12.00
C ALA A 293 -2.84 12.13 -12.89
N ARG A 294 -3.47 11.05 -13.39
CA ARG A 294 -4.73 11.15 -14.17
C ARG A 294 -5.97 11.33 -13.29
N MET A 295 -5.82 11.21 -11.98
CA MET A 295 -6.88 11.33 -10.99
C MET A 295 -6.81 12.67 -10.24
N LEU A 296 -5.90 13.56 -10.64
CA LEU A 296 -5.80 14.92 -10.11
C LEU A 296 -7.12 15.67 -10.37
N LYS A 297 -7.60 16.37 -9.36
CA LYS A 297 -8.72 17.28 -9.49
C LYS A 297 -8.19 18.59 -10.10
N CYS A 298 -8.60 18.89 -11.32
CA CYS A 298 -8.34 20.18 -11.97
C CYS A 298 -9.27 21.24 -11.40
#